data_64d77d7c514098775fd1d3f58bbffdd8
#
_entry.id   64d77d7c514098775fd1d3f58bbffdd8
#
_cell.length_a   1.000
_cell.length_b   1.000
_cell.length_c   1.000
_cell.angle_alpha   90.00
_cell.angle_beta   90.00
_cell.angle_gamma   90.00
#
_symmetry.space_group_name_H-M   'P 1'
#
loop_
_entity.id
_entity.type
_entity.pdbx_description
1 polymer ?
#
loop_
_entity_poly.entity_id
_entity_poly.type
_entity_poly.pdbx_seq_one_letter_code
_entity_poly.pdbx_strand_id
1 'polypeptide(L)'
;MAGNLVTPSWWTDLWLNEGFASYVEYLGVEAIQPQLKLLEQFVINDLQNVMGIDALETSHPINQPVSHPSEIQELFDRISYGKGASIIRMMDKFLTTETFRKVSLSLILSCLFALL
;
A
#
# COMPACT_ATOMS: atom_id res chain seq x y z
N MET A 1 4.84 7.09 -7.97
CA MET A 1 4.44 8.52 -7.84
C MET A 1 4.14 8.91 -6.39
N ALA A 2 3.35 8.15 -5.63
CA ALA A 2 3.10 8.47 -4.22
C ALA A 2 4.40 8.56 -3.41
N GLY A 3 5.31 7.61 -3.59
CA GLY A 3 6.62 7.59 -2.94
C GLY A 3 7.57 8.75 -3.28
N ASN A 4 7.28 9.50 -4.35
CA ASN A 4 8.06 10.71 -4.68
C ASN A 4 7.56 11.95 -3.95
N LEU A 5 6.32 11.92 -3.45
CA LEU A 5 5.72 13.01 -2.68
C LEU A 5 5.94 12.80 -1.17
N VAL A 6 5.80 11.57 -0.72
CA VAL A 6 5.99 11.16 0.67
C VAL A 6 6.86 9.92 0.66
N THR A 7 8.12 10.10 0.99
CA THR A 7 9.09 9.00 1.06
C THR A 7 9.21 8.51 2.49
N PRO A 8 9.17 7.20 2.77
CA PRO A 8 9.44 6.69 4.10
C PRO A 8 10.86 7.02 4.52
N SER A 9 11.11 7.17 5.82
CA SER A 9 12.43 7.48 6.36
C SER A 9 13.46 6.36 6.13
N TRP A 10 12.99 5.14 5.95
CA TRP A 10 13.84 3.98 5.67
C TRP A 10 13.07 2.87 4.91
N TRP A 11 13.79 1.93 4.35
CA TRP A 11 13.27 0.80 3.57
C TRP A 11 12.33 -0.13 4.34
N THR A 12 12.44 -0.17 5.66
CA THR A 12 11.55 -0.92 6.55
C THR A 12 10.07 -0.61 6.32
N ASP A 13 9.76 0.61 5.89
CA ASP A 13 8.39 1.09 5.66
C ASP A 13 8.02 1.16 4.17
N LEU A 14 8.78 0.50 3.30
CA LEU A 14 8.51 0.44 1.85
C LEU A 14 7.07 0.01 1.54
N TRP A 15 6.52 -0.90 2.33
CA TRP A 15 5.16 -1.41 2.18
C TRP A 15 4.08 -0.30 2.23
N LEU A 16 4.32 0.77 2.98
CA LEU A 16 3.40 1.92 3.01
C LEU A 16 3.30 2.57 1.62
N ASN A 17 4.43 2.86 0.98
CA ASN A 17 4.44 3.44 -0.35
C ASN A 17 3.82 2.51 -1.38
N GLU A 18 4.23 1.27 -1.40
CA GLU A 18 3.78 0.28 -2.39
C GLU A 18 2.32 -0.13 -2.16
N GLY A 19 1.91 -0.28 -0.91
CA GLY A 19 0.52 -0.55 -0.54
C GLY A 19 -0.42 0.60 -0.91
N PHE A 20 -0.03 1.86 -0.65
CA PHE A 20 -0.80 3.02 -1.10
C PHE A 20 -0.86 3.10 -2.62
N ALA A 21 0.28 2.94 -3.31
CA ALA A 21 0.32 2.98 -4.77
C ALA A 21 -0.61 1.93 -5.38
N SER A 22 -0.52 0.70 -4.91
CA SER A 22 -1.34 -0.43 -5.38
C SER A 22 -2.83 -0.20 -5.13
N TYR A 23 -3.22 0.26 -3.92
CA TYR A 23 -4.63 0.50 -3.64
C TYR A 23 -5.21 1.69 -4.43
N VAL A 24 -4.45 2.80 -4.54
CA VAL A 24 -4.88 3.99 -5.29
C VAL A 24 -4.98 3.71 -6.78
N GLU A 25 -4.19 2.79 -7.32
CA GLU A 25 -4.33 2.30 -8.70
C GLU A 25 -5.74 1.77 -8.96
N TYR A 26 -6.26 0.90 -8.09
CA TYR A 26 -7.63 0.38 -8.17
C TYR A 26 -8.68 1.49 -8.10
N LEU A 27 -8.50 2.44 -7.18
CA LEU A 27 -9.41 3.60 -7.06
C LEU A 27 -9.40 4.48 -8.31
N GLY A 28 -8.21 4.67 -8.89
CA GLY A 28 -8.03 5.48 -10.10
C GLY A 28 -8.72 4.86 -11.31
N VAL A 29 -8.52 3.57 -11.53
CA VAL A 29 -9.16 2.89 -12.67
C VAL A 29 -10.67 2.77 -12.47
N GLU A 30 -11.15 2.49 -11.26
CA GLU A 30 -12.58 2.44 -10.97
C GLU A 30 -13.28 3.79 -11.25
N ALA A 31 -12.59 4.92 -10.98
CA ALA A 31 -13.11 6.24 -11.27
C ALA A 31 -13.22 6.55 -12.76
N ILE A 32 -12.33 5.99 -13.59
CA ILE A 32 -12.28 6.24 -15.05
C ILE A 32 -13.11 5.19 -15.82
N GLN A 33 -13.07 3.95 -15.37
CA GLN A 33 -13.69 2.80 -16.04
C GLN A 33 -14.47 1.92 -15.04
N PRO A 34 -15.57 2.42 -14.44
CA PRO A 34 -16.32 1.70 -13.41
C PRO A 34 -16.92 0.38 -13.89
N GLN A 35 -17.11 0.22 -15.22
CA GLN A 35 -17.59 -1.02 -15.81
C GLN A 35 -16.63 -2.21 -15.60
N LEU A 36 -15.36 -1.96 -15.32
CA LEU A 36 -14.38 -3.02 -15.06
C LEU A 36 -14.49 -3.59 -13.64
N LYS A 37 -15.16 -2.88 -12.71
CA LYS A 37 -15.37 -3.34 -11.32
C LYS A 37 -14.08 -3.81 -10.64
N LEU A 38 -13.00 -3.05 -10.77
CA LEU A 38 -11.69 -3.45 -10.27
C LEU A 38 -11.65 -3.54 -8.74
N LEU A 39 -12.43 -2.74 -8.04
CA LEU A 39 -12.52 -2.83 -6.57
C LEU A 39 -13.15 -4.15 -6.09
N GLU A 40 -14.01 -4.77 -6.89
CA GLU A 40 -14.51 -6.14 -6.62
C GLU A 40 -13.43 -7.17 -6.91
N GLN A 41 -12.69 -7.00 -8.01
CA GLN A 41 -11.60 -7.88 -8.40
C GLN A 41 -10.41 -7.84 -7.44
N PHE A 42 -10.21 -6.74 -6.71
CA PHE A 42 -9.18 -6.59 -5.68
C PHE A 42 -9.17 -7.77 -4.69
N VAL A 43 -10.35 -8.26 -4.32
CA VAL A 43 -10.48 -9.36 -3.36
C VAL A 43 -9.82 -10.63 -3.89
N ILE A 44 -9.94 -10.90 -5.18
CA ILE A 44 -9.38 -12.10 -5.81
C ILE A 44 -7.91 -11.87 -6.16
N ASN A 45 -7.61 -10.74 -6.80
CA ASN A 45 -6.30 -10.47 -7.38
C ASN A 45 -5.23 -10.21 -6.33
N ASP A 46 -5.57 -9.49 -5.26
CA ASP A 46 -4.61 -9.11 -4.22
C ASP A 46 -4.89 -9.79 -2.88
N LEU A 47 -6.08 -9.62 -2.30
CA LEU A 47 -6.35 -10.09 -0.95
C LEU A 47 -6.25 -11.61 -0.83
N GLN A 48 -6.99 -12.38 -1.62
CA GLN A 48 -6.96 -13.85 -1.53
C GLN A 48 -5.60 -14.42 -1.94
N ASN A 49 -4.98 -13.82 -2.95
CA ASN A 49 -3.67 -14.24 -3.42
C ASN A 49 -2.61 -14.06 -2.33
N VAL A 50 -2.55 -12.86 -1.70
CA VAL A 50 -1.56 -12.60 -0.65
C VAL A 50 -1.84 -13.41 0.62
N MET A 51 -3.10 -13.67 0.97
CA MET A 51 -3.43 -14.54 2.12
C MET A 51 -2.85 -15.95 1.97
N GLY A 52 -2.87 -16.49 0.74
CA GLY A 52 -2.25 -17.79 0.44
C GLY A 52 -0.73 -17.78 0.64
N ILE A 53 -0.07 -16.69 0.29
CA ILE A 53 1.37 -16.51 0.45
C ILE A 53 1.72 -16.23 1.92
N ASP A 54 0.97 -15.36 2.58
CA ASP A 54 1.20 -14.95 3.97
C ASP A 54 0.92 -16.09 4.99
N ALA A 55 0.19 -17.12 4.59
CA ALA A 55 -0.04 -18.32 5.39
C ALA A 55 1.14 -19.30 5.40
N LEU A 56 2.14 -19.12 4.54
CA LEU A 56 3.31 -19.99 4.45
C LEU A 56 4.29 -19.70 5.60
N GLU A 57 4.98 -20.74 6.05
CA GLU A 57 6.05 -20.60 7.06
C GLU A 57 7.21 -19.73 6.57
N THR A 58 7.35 -19.59 5.24
CA THR A 58 8.35 -18.73 4.59
C THR A 58 7.92 -17.26 4.49
N SER A 59 6.71 -16.92 4.97
CA SER A 59 6.27 -15.53 5.00
C SER A 59 7.09 -14.71 5.99
N HIS A 60 7.07 -13.40 5.81
CA HIS A 60 7.77 -12.47 6.67
C HIS A 60 6.83 -11.32 7.14
N PRO A 61 7.16 -10.63 8.24
CA PRO A 61 6.42 -9.45 8.68
C PRO A 61 6.39 -8.38 7.59
N ILE A 62 5.29 -7.63 7.50
CA ILE A 62 5.14 -6.54 6.55
C ILE A 62 6.16 -5.41 6.80
N ASN A 63 6.48 -5.17 8.07
CA ASN A 63 7.54 -4.28 8.52
C ASN A 63 8.74 -5.14 8.91
N GLN A 64 9.77 -5.15 8.08
CA GLN A 64 10.95 -5.97 8.27
C GLN A 64 12.20 -5.09 8.34
N PRO A 65 13.05 -5.25 9.37
CA PRO A 65 14.31 -4.53 9.46
C PRO A 65 15.19 -4.79 8.23
N VAL A 66 15.81 -3.74 7.72
CA VAL A 66 16.73 -3.79 6.58
C VAL A 66 18.07 -3.24 7.03
N SER A 67 19.07 -4.10 7.05
CA SER A 67 20.42 -3.78 7.52
C SER A 67 21.44 -3.73 6.38
N HIS A 68 21.16 -4.41 5.26
CA HIS A 68 22.08 -4.51 4.14
C HIS A 68 21.40 -4.20 2.80
N PRO A 69 22.08 -3.53 1.85
CA PRO A 69 21.50 -3.17 0.54
C PRO A 69 20.96 -4.34 -0.28
N SER A 70 21.53 -5.54 -0.12
CA SER A 70 21.04 -6.74 -0.82
C SER A 70 19.63 -7.17 -0.38
N GLU A 71 19.23 -6.85 0.84
CA GLU A 71 17.91 -7.18 1.41
C GLU A 71 16.82 -6.30 0.83
N ILE A 72 17.16 -5.13 0.27
CA ILE A 72 16.18 -4.17 -0.26
C ILE A 72 15.36 -4.79 -1.39
N GLN A 73 15.98 -5.55 -2.29
CA GLN A 73 15.27 -6.15 -3.42
C GLN A 73 14.25 -7.20 -2.99
N GLU A 74 14.49 -7.88 -1.88
CA GLU A 74 13.60 -8.91 -1.33
C GLU A 74 12.29 -8.31 -0.78
N LEU A 75 12.29 -7.00 -0.44
CA LEU A 75 11.09 -6.30 0.03
C LEU A 75 10.08 -5.99 -1.09
N PHE A 76 10.49 -6.01 -2.36
CA PHE A 76 9.60 -5.78 -3.50
C PHE A 76 8.85 -7.06 -3.85
N ASP A 77 7.99 -7.49 -2.95
CA ASP A 77 7.28 -8.76 -3.01
C ASP A 77 5.76 -8.60 -2.79
N ARG A 78 5.03 -9.72 -2.80
CA ARG A 78 3.59 -9.73 -2.60
C ARG A 78 3.16 -9.26 -1.21
N ILE A 79 4.02 -9.37 -0.21
CA ILE A 79 3.72 -8.89 1.15
C ILE A 79 3.70 -7.35 1.15
N SER A 80 4.71 -6.71 0.61
CA SER A 80 4.75 -5.24 0.51
C SER A 80 3.62 -4.68 -0.34
N TYR A 81 3.33 -5.29 -1.50
CA TYR A 81 2.31 -4.81 -2.43
C TYR A 81 0.90 -5.27 -2.05
N GLY A 82 0.62 -6.56 -2.08
CA GLY A 82 -0.72 -7.11 -1.91
C GLY A 82 -1.25 -7.02 -0.48
N LYS A 83 -0.44 -7.42 0.53
CA LYS A 83 -0.80 -7.26 1.94
C LYS A 83 -0.84 -5.78 2.32
N GLY A 84 0.14 -4.98 1.87
CA GLY A 84 0.14 -3.53 2.04
C GLY A 84 -1.14 -2.89 1.53
N ALA A 85 -1.51 -3.13 0.27
CA ALA A 85 -2.74 -2.62 -0.34
C ALA A 85 -4.01 -3.09 0.40
N SER A 86 -4.02 -4.33 0.89
CA SER A 86 -5.14 -4.87 1.65
C SER A 86 -5.32 -4.15 2.99
N ILE A 87 -4.23 -3.83 3.70
CA ILE A 87 -4.26 -3.05 4.94
C ILE A 87 -4.76 -1.63 4.66
N ILE A 88 -4.25 -0.97 3.63
CA ILE A 88 -4.69 0.38 3.25
C ILE A 88 -6.18 0.38 2.88
N ARG A 89 -6.65 -0.63 2.14
CA ARG A 89 -8.08 -0.80 1.85
C ARG A 89 -8.91 -0.99 3.12
N MET A 90 -8.42 -1.76 4.09
CA MET A 90 -9.10 -1.91 5.39
C MET A 90 -9.21 -0.57 6.10
N MET A 91 -8.17 0.25 6.10
CA MET A 91 -8.20 1.60 6.68
C MET A 91 -9.24 2.49 5.99
N ASP A 92 -9.29 2.49 4.65
CA ASP A 92 -10.31 3.23 3.88
C ASP A 92 -11.74 2.82 4.28
N LYS A 93 -12.00 1.52 4.41
CA LYS A 93 -13.33 1.02 4.80
C LYS A 93 -13.68 1.28 6.27
N PHE A 94 -12.71 1.20 7.16
CA PHE A 94 -12.89 1.48 8.59
C PHE A 94 -13.13 2.96 8.88
N LEU A 95 -12.35 3.85 8.24
CA LEU A 95 -12.43 5.30 8.45
C LEU A 95 -13.54 5.99 7.66
N THR A 96 -14.17 5.33 6.73
CA THR A 96 -14.92 5.87 5.59
C THR A 96 -14.01 6.55 4.56
N THR A 97 -14.37 6.43 3.29
CA THR A 97 -13.56 6.97 2.17
C THR A 97 -13.34 8.48 2.28
N GLU A 98 -14.30 9.23 2.79
CA GLU A 98 -14.17 10.67 2.98
C GLU A 98 -13.11 11.00 4.04
N THR A 99 -13.15 10.34 5.20
CA THR A 99 -12.18 10.53 6.29
C THR A 99 -10.80 10.06 5.86
N PHE A 100 -10.71 8.89 5.22
CA PHE A 100 -9.46 8.37 4.70
C PHE A 100 -8.77 9.35 3.73
N ARG A 101 -9.52 9.94 2.79
CA ARG A 101 -8.99 10.96 1.88
C ARG A 101 -8.48 12.21 2.61
N LYS A 102 -9.24 12.72 3.60
CA LYS A 102 -8.84 13.90 4.39
C LYS A 102 -7.56 13.63 5.16
N VAL A 103 -7.45 12.48 5.82
CA VAL A 103 -6.25 12.10 6.58
C VAL A 103 -5.06 11.92 5.66
N SER A 104 -5.21 11.20 4.55
CA SER A 104 -4.14 10.99 3.56
C SER A 104 -3.65 12.32 2.98
N LEU A 105 -4.56 13.23 2.63
CA LEU A 105 -4.19 14.56 2.13
C LEU A 105 -3.48 15.38 3.20
N SER A 106 -3.94 15.34 4.44
CA SER A 106 -3.30 16.04 5.57
C SER A 106 -1.87 15.56 5.81
N LEU A 107 -1.64 14.26 5.74
CA LEU A 107 -0.29 13.67 5.85
C LEU A 107 0.63 14.15 4.72
N ILE A 108 0.15 14.11 3.47
CA ILE A 108 0.91 14.58 2.31
C ILE A 108 1.28 16.06 2.47
N LEU A 109 0.32 16.91 2.85
CA LEU A 109 0.56 18.34 3.07
C LEU A 109 1.55 18.58 4.21
N SER A 110 1.43 17.86 5.32
CA SER A 110 2.34 17.97 6.46
C SER A 110 3.78 17.61 6.07
N CYS A 111 3.97 16.58 5.26
CA CYS A 111 5.29 16.20 4.75
C CYS A 111 5.85 17.25 3.78
N LEU A 112 5.02 17.85 2.93
CA LEU A 112 5.45 18.93 2.03
C LEU A 112 5.88 20.19 2.80
N PHE A 113 5.14 20.56 3.87
CA PHE A 113 5.51 21.70 4.71
C PHE A 113 6.75 21.47 5.57
N ALA A 114 7.09 20.24 5.87
CA ALA A 114 8.31 19.91 6.62
C ALA A 114 9.58 19.98 5.74
N LEU A 115 9.45 20.09 4.42
CA LEU A 115 10.54 20.19 3.45
C LEU A 115 10.82 21.65 3.02
N LEU A 116 10.01 22.61 3.45
CA LEU A 116 10.17 24.05 3.22
C LEU A 116 10.77 24.75 4.43
#